data_6c5a2844b19ad9ce2468f949be8a0030
#
_entry.id   6c5a2844b19ad9ce2468f949be8a0030
#
_cell.length_a   1.000
_cell.length_b   1.000
_cell.length_c   1.000
_cell.angle_alpha   90.00
_cell.angle_beta   90.00
_cell.angle_gamma   90.00
#
_symmetry.space_group_name_H-M   'P 1'
#
loop_
_entity.id
_entity.type
_entity.pdbx_description
1 polymer ?
#
loop_
_entity_poly.entity_id
_entity_poly.type
_entity_poly.pdbx_seq_one_letter_code
_entity_poly.pdbx_strand_id
1 'polypeptide(L)'
;MTQPAVPPDTYARATAYTDVFDRIDALLEGETDWIAAMATVACELHHTFDYYDWTGFYRAVSDDLLVVGPYQGSHGCLRIPFDRGVCGAAARTRETQFVPDVEEAADHIACSSSTRSEVVVPVTTPDGQLLAVLDIDSDTLDAFTETDTQMLEQLATRLGEQFASTEQR
;
A
#
# COMPACT_ATOMS: atom_id res chain seq x y z
N MET A 1 -9.50 -22.08 -13.03
CA MET A 1 -8.70 -21.65 -11.86
C MET A 1 -7.37 -21.13 -12.41
N THR A 2 -7.14 -19.84 -12.38
CA THR A 2 -5.84 -19.25 -12.70
C THR A 2 -4.87 -19.66 -11.59
N GLN A 3 -3.72 -20.21 -11.97
CA GLN A 3 -2.66 -20.54 -11.02
C GLN A 3 -2.18 -19.21 -10.39
N PRO A 4 -1.97 -19.13 -9.07
CA PRO A 4 -1.44 -17.91 -8.46
C PRO A 4 -0.11 -17.52 -9.13
N ALA A 5 0.08 -16.21 -9.32
CA ALA A 5 1.31 -15.69 -9.92
C ALA A 5 2.52 -16.05 -9.03
N VAL A 6 3.60 -16.50 -9.63
CA VAL A 6 4.85 -16.77 -8.90
C VAL A 6 5.61 -15.43 -8.79
N PRO A 7 5.88 -14.93 -7.58
CA PRO A 7 6.64 -13.70 -7.44
C PRO A 7 8.03 -13.80 -8.07
N PRO A 8 8.53 -12.73 -8.72
CA PRO A 8 9.84 -12.71 -9.35
C PRO A 8 10.98 -12.83 -8.32
N ASP A 9 12.17 -13.21 -8.80
CA ASP A 9 13.36 -13.19 -7.96
C ASP A 9 13.76 -11.75 -7.53
N THR A 10 14.66 -11.62 -6.57
CA THR A 10 15.07 -10.34 -5.99
C THR A 10 15.58 -9.33 -7.02
N TYR A 11 16.34 -9.77 -8.03
CA TYR A 11 16.88 -8.86 -9.05
C TYR A 11 15.79 -8.35 -9.99
N ALA A 12 14.95 -9.25 -10.49
CA ALA A 12 13.82 -8.89 -11.37
C ALA A 12 12.82 -7.99 -10.63
N ARG A 13 12.60 -8.24 -9.34
CA ARG A 13 11.75 -7.44 -8.47
C ARG A 13 12.29 -6.01 -8.30
N ALA A 14 13.58 -5.86 -7.96
CA ALA A 14 14.20 -4.54 -7.82
C ALA A 14 14.20 -3.75 -9.13
N THR A 15 14.42 -4.40 -10.28
CA THR A 15 14.32 -3.78 -11.61
C THR A 15 12.90 -3.29 -11.89
N ALA A 16 11.89 -4.12 -11.62
CA ALA A 16 10.48 -3.75 -11.83
C ALA A 16 10.08 -2.53 -10.97
N TYR A 17 10.57 -2.45 -9.73
CA TYR A 17 10.36 -1.27 -8.89
C TYR A 17 11.03 -0.02 -9.45
N THR A 18 12.26 -0.12 -9.93
CA THR A 18 12.94 1.01 -10.55
C THR A 18 12.13 1.53 -11.73
N ASP A 19 11.70 0.63 -12.63
CA ASP A 19 10.94 0.99 -13.83
C ASP A 19 9.57 1.61 -13.49
N VAL A 20 8.86 1.09 -12.50
CA VAL A 20 7.55 1.65 -12.11
C VAL A 20 7.71 2.98 -11.38
N PHE A 21 8.75 3.17 -10.60
CA PHE A 21 9.02 4.45 -9.93
C PHE A 21 9.35 5.55 -10.92
N ASP A 22 10.15 5.25 -11.95
CA ASP A 22 10.45 6.21 -13.03
C ASP A 22 9.17 6.63 -13.76
N ARG A 23 8.22 5.71 -13.99
CA ARG A 23 6.92 6.03 -14.57
C ARG A 23 6.05 6.87 -13.63
N ILE A 24 5.97 6.50 -12.34
CA ILE A 24 5.21 7.24 -11.33
C ILE A 24 5.77 8.68 -11.22
N ASP A 25 7.08 8.84 -11.11
CA ASP A 25 7.72 10.14 -11.00
C ASP A 25 7.39 11.02 -12.22
N ALA A 26 7.43 10.47 -13.43
CA ALA A 26 7.08 11.19 -14.64
C ALA A 26 5.58 11.57 -14.72
N LEU A 27 4.69 10.68 -14.26
CA LEU A 27 3.23 10.92 -14.24
C LEU A 27 2.82 11.94 -13.19
N LEU A 28 3.53 11.99 -12.06
CA LEU A 28 3.24 12.88 -10.94
C LEU A 28 4.06 14.17 -10.96
N GLU A 29 4.83 14.44 -12.04
CA GLU A 29 5.59 15.68 -12.17
C GLU A 29 4.65 16.91 -12.12
N GLY A 30 4.76 17.73 -11.08
CA GLY A 30 3.93 18.91 -10.89
C GLY A 30 2.50 18.63 -10.44
N GLU A 31 2.14 17.37 -10.15
CA GLU A 31 0.81 17.03 -9.61
C GLU A 31 0.67 17.49 -8.16
N THR A 32 -0.45 18.09 -7.84
CA THR A 32 -0.79 18.62 -6.50
C THR A 32 -2.05 17.99 -5.91
N ASP A 33 -2.83 17.26 -6.70
CA ASP A 33 -4.02 16.57 -6.23
C ASP A 33 -3.65 15.20 -5.65
N TRP A 34 -3.83 15.06 -4.34
CA TRP A 34 -3.53 13.83 -3.61
C TRP A 34 -4.35 12.62 -4.07
N ILE A 35 -5.62 12.84 -4.46
CA ILE A 35 -6.48 11.76 -4.96
C ILE A 35 -5.99 11.24 -6.31
N ALA A 36 -5.62 12.16 -7.23
CA ALA A 36 -5.03 11.80 -8.52
C ALA A 36 -3.72 11.04 -8.36
N ALA A 37 -2.87 11.47 -7.42
CA ALA A 37 -1.61 10.80 -7.11
C ALA A 37 -1.84 9.37 -6.58
N MET A 38 -2.71 9.19 -5.59
CA MET A 38 -3.04 7.86 -5.06
C MET A 38 -3.61 6.93 -6.13
N ALA A 39 -4.49 7.44 -6.99
CA ALA A 39 -5.08 6.65 -8.08
C ALA A 39 -4.03 6.19 -9.08
N THR A 40 -3.11 7.08 -9.47
CA THR A 40 -2.02 6.77 -10.39
C THR A 40 -1.05 5.75 -9.80
N VAL A 41 -0.63 5.94 -8.55
CA VAL A 41 0.28 5.01 -7.85
C VAL A 41 -0.36 3.63 -7.71
N ALA A 42 -1.61 3.54 -7.26
CA ALA A 42 -2.31 2.27 -7.13
C ALA A 42 -2.42 1.54 -8.47
N CYS A 43 -2.72 2.26 -9.55
CA CYS A 43 -2.80 1.73 -10.90
C CYS A 43 -1.44 1.19 -11.38
N GLU A 44 -0.38 1.98 -11.30
CA GLU A 44 0.96 1.61 -11.78
C GLU A 44 1.54 0.41 -11.03
N LEU A 45 1.42 0.37 -9.70
CA LEU A 45 1.87 -0.75 -8.90
C LEU A 45 1.09 -2.03 -9.23
N HIS A 46 -0.24 -1.95 -9.22
CA HIS A 46 -1.12 -3.11 -9.45
C HIS A 46 -0.88 -3.78 -10.81
N HIS A 47 -0.66 -2.98 -11.85
CA HIS A 47 -0.42 -3.50 -13.21
C HIS A 47 1.04 -3.90 -13.48
N THR A 48 1.96 -3.54 -12.60
CA THR A 48 3.38 -3.92 -12.74
C THR A 48 3.66 -5.29 -12.11
N PHE A 49 3.00 -5.61 -11.00
CA PHE A 49 3.28 -6.81 -10.22
C PHE A 49 2.11 -7.80 -10.28
N ASP A 50 2.27 -8.90 -10.99
CA ASP A 50 1.23 -9.93 -11.19
C ASP A 50 0.77 -10.62 -9.88
N TYR A 51 1.53 -10.49 -8.80
CA TYR A 51 1.19 -11.01 -7.47
C TYR A 51 0.53 -9.98 -6.54
N TYR A 52 0.24 -8.77 -7.04
CA TYR A 52 -0.54 -7.75 -6.35
C TYR A 52 -2.01 -7.93 -6.71
N ASP A 53 -2.76 -8.65 -5.88
CA ASP A 53 -4.17 -8.95 -6.13
C ASP A 53 -5.10 -7.82 -5.69
N TRP A 54 -4.65 -7.03 -4.70
CA TRP A 54 -5.26 -5.77 -4.29
C TRP A 54 -4.16 -4.74 -3.99
N THR A 55 -4.38 -3.49 -4.42
CA THR A 55 -3.42 -2.40 -4.21
C THR A 55 -4.19 -1.11 -4.02
N GLY A 56 -4.02 -0.44 -2.91
CA GLY A 56 -4.76 0.79 -2.68
C GLY A 56 -4.33 1.56 -1.44
N PHE A 57 -5.02 2.66 -1.24
CA PHE A 57 -4.78 3.55 -0.11
C PHE A 57 -5.98 3.60 0.82
N TYR A 58 -5.70 3.58 2.11
CA TYR A 58 -6.66 3.99 3.13
C TYR A 58 -6.21 5.33 3.71
N ARG A 59 -7.04 6.37 3.53
CA ARG A 59 -6.73 7.74 3.98
C ARG A 59 -7.01 7.90 5.47
N ALA A 60 -6.10 8.54 6.20
CA ALA A 60 -6.33 8.95 7.57
C ALA A 60 -7.26 10.18 7.58
N VAL A 61 -8.51 10.00 7.96
CA VAL A 61 -9.52 11.09 7.99
C VAL A 61 -9.72 11.67 9.38
N SER A 62 -9.20 10.99 10.39
CA SER A 62 -9.10 11.44 11.79
C SER A 62 -7.93 10.71 12.47
N ASP A 63 -7.70 10.99 13.75
CA ASP A 63 -6.63 10.36 14.53
C ASP A 63 -6.89 8.88 14.88
N ASP A 64 -8.04 8.35 14.51
CA ASP A 64 -8.49 7.00 14.87
C ASP A 64 -9.16 6.21 13.72
N LEU A 65 -9.27 6.81 12.51
CA LEU A 65 -10.05 6.23 11.42
C LEU A 65 -9.38 6.35 10.05
N LEU A 66 -9.27 5.21 9.39
CA LEU A 66 -8.96 5.11 7.97
C LEU A 66 -10.23 4.96 7.15
N VAL A 67 -10.27 5.62 6.00
CA VAL A 67 -11.33 5.48 4.98
C VAL A 67 -10.70 5.12 3.66
N VAL A 68 -11.31 4.17 2.94
CA VAL A 68 -10.81 3.73 1.65
C VAL A 68 -10.63 4.91 0.69
N GLY A 69 -9.50 4.95 0.05
CA GLY A 69 -9.14 5.86 -1.03
C GLY A 69 -9.15 5.14 -2.38
N PRO A 70 -8.42 5.64 -3.37
CA PRO A 70 -8.24 4.96 -4.65
C PRO A 70 -7.57 3.59 -4.48
N TYR A 71 -8.07 2.59 -5.20
CA TYR A 71 -7.53 1.24 -5.19
C TYR A 71 -7.79 0.51 -6.51
N GLN A 72 -7.10 -0.61 -6.69
CA GLN A 72 -7.26 -1.61 -7.75
C GLN A 72 -7.52 -2.98 -7.13
N GLY A 73 -8.25 -3.85 -7.83
CA GLY A 73 -8.64 -5.17 -7.35
C GLY A 73 -10.12 -5.25 -7.01
N SER A 74 -10.49 -6.18 -6.16
CA SER A 74 -11.86 -6.35 -5.66
C SER A 74 -12.23 -5.24 -4.65
N HIS A 75 -13.47 -5.25 -4.11
CA HIS A 75 -13.84 -4.28 -3.09
C HIS A 75 -13.05 -4.50 -1.79
N GLY A 76 -12.65 -3.38 -1.14
CA GLY A 76 -12.03 -3.37 0.18
C GLY A 76 -12.99 -2.93 1.29
N CYS A 77 -12.54 -2.97 2.53
CA CYS A 77 -13.26 -2.38 3.66
C CYS A 77 -13.45 -0.88 3.47
N LEU A 78 -14.62 -0.34 3.75
CA LEU A 78 -14.87 1.11 3.59
C LEU A 78 -14.21 1.95 4.68
N ARG A 79 -14.14 1.40 5.90
CA ARG A 79 -13.61 2.08 7.09
C ARG A 79 -12.87 1.10 7.98
N ILE A 80 -11.68 1.50 8.45
CA ILE A 80 -10.85 0.69 9.34
C ILE A 80 -10.43 1.58 10.52
N PRO A 81 -10.88 1.26 11.75
CA PRO A 81 -10.38 1.92 12.94
C PRO A 81 -8.90 1.59 13.19
N PHE A 82 -8.14 2.52 13.78
CA PHE A 82 -6.72 2.31 14.05
C PHE A 82 -6.45 1.19 15.07
N ASP A 83 -7.42 0.84 15.89
CA ASP A 83 -7.28 -0.18 16.93
C ASP A 83 -7.42 -1.63 16.41
N ARG A 84 -7.70 -1.83 15.11
CA ARG A 84 -7.94 -3.15 14.53
C ARG A 84 -7.27 -3.35 13.18
N GLY A 85 -6.88 -4.60 12.91
CA GLY A 85 -6.35 -5.05 11.64
C GLY A 85 -4.93 -4.57 11.34
N VAL A 86 -4.39 -5.05 10.24
CA VAL A 86 -3.01 -4.75 9.80
C VAL A 86 -2.88 -3.29 9.38
N CYS A 87 -3.82 -2.77 8.60
CA CYS A 87 -3.89 -1.35 8.23
C CYS A 87 -4.00 -0.44 9.46
N GLY A 88 -4.83 -0.81 10.45
CA GLY A 88 -4.95 -0.08 11.71
C GLY A 88 -3.64 -0.09 12.50
N ALA A 89 -2.93 -1.23 12.53
CA ALA A 89 -1.62 -1.33 13.17
C ALA A 89 -0.60 -0.39 12.52
N ALA A 90 -0.49 -0.39 11.18
CA ALA A 90 0.39 0.52 10.45
C ALA A 90 0.05 2.00 10.72
N ALA A 91 -1.24 2.33 10.75
CA ALA A 91 -1.72 3.67 11.06
C ALA A 91 -1.36 4.11 12.48
N ARG A 92 -1.52 3.23 13.47
CA ARG A 92 -1.27 3.51 14.88
C ARG A 92 0.21 3.62 15.21
N THR A 93 1.03 2.68 14.70
CA THR A 93 2.46 2.59 15.03
C THR A 93 3.33 3.49 14.15
N ARG A 94 2.85 3.88 12.97
CA ARG A 94 3.66 4.54 11.91
C ARG A 94 4.79 3.65 11.41
N GLU A 95 4.63 2.34 11.53
CA GLU A 95 5.61 1.34 11.10
C GLU A 95 4.99 0.43 10.04
N THR A 96 5.79 0.03 9.07
CA THR A 96 5.39 -0.95 8.06
C THR A 96 5.00 -2.26 8.71
N GLN A 97 3.88 -2.81 8.27
CA GLN A 97 3.42 -4.14 8.65
C GLN A 97 3.74 -5.10 7.50
N PHE A 98 4.48 -6.13 7.80
CA PHE A 98 4.81 -7.21 6.87
C PHE A 98 4.20 -8.50 7.38
N VAL A 99 3.26 -9.07 6.62
CA VAL A 99 2.46 -10.23 7.01
C VAL A 99 2.61 -11.33 5.97
N PRO A 100 3.52 -12.29 6.17
CA PRO A 100 3.73 -13.39 5.22
C PRO A 100 2.57 -14.38 5.17
N ASP A 101 1.79 -14.50 6.27
CA ASP A 101 0.56 -15.29 6.35
C ASP A 101 -0.48 -14.56 7.20
N VAL A 102 -1.57 -14.13 6.56
CA VAL A 102 -2.65 -13.40 7.24
C VAL A 102 -3.40 -14.24 8.27
N GLU A 103 -3.37 -15.58 8.15
CA GLU A 103 -4.00 -16.47 9.12
C GLU A 103 -3.24 -16.49 10.46
N GLU A 104 -1.94 -16.14 10.45
CA GLU A 104 -1.11 -16.04 11.64
C GLU A 104 -1.12 -14.63 12.27
N ALA A 105 -1.67 -13.63 11.57
CA ALA A 105 -1.72 -12.26 12.07
C ALA A 105 -2.77 -12.10 13.17
N ALA A 106 -2.35 -11.60 14.32
CA ALA A 106 -3.28 -11.24 15.38
C ALA A 106 -4.19 -10.08 14.91
N ASP A 107 -5.51 -10.23 15.14
CA ASP A 107 -6.51 -9.21 14.82
C ASP A 107 -6.68 -8.89 13.31
N HIS A 108 -6.29 -9.80 12.42
CA HIS A 108 -6.51 -9.61 10.97
C HIS A 108 -7.99 -9.36 10.68
N ILE A 109 -8.28 -8.28 9.93
CA ILE A 109 -9.61 -8.01 9.38
C ILE A 109 -9.63 -8.51 7.94
N ALA A 110 -10.29 -9.61 7.68
CA ALA A 110 -10.48 -10.14 6.34
C ALA A 110 -11.42 -9.24 5.52
N CYS A 111 -10.89 -8.27 4.79
CA CYS A 111 -11.65 -7.51 3.79
C CYS A 111 -11.83 -8.32 2.49
N SER A 112 -10.96 -9.28 2.24
CA SER A 112 -11.06 -10.31 1.21
C SER A 112 -10.84 -11.69 1.82
N SER A 113 -11.56 -12.69 1.32
CA SER A 113 -11.37 -14.09 1.75
C SER A 113 -10.24 -14.81 1.01
N SER A 114 -9.68 -14.22 -0.02
CA SER A 114 -8.61 -14.80 -0.83
C SER A 114 -7.21 -14.37 -0.42
N THR A 115 -7.07 -13.24 0.28
CA THR A 115 -5.78 -12.70 0.73
C THR A 115 -5.03 -13.72 1.59
N ARG A 116 -3.76 -13.96 1.24
CA ARG A 116 -2.86 -14.89 1.93
C ARG A 116 -1.67 -14.18 2.58
N SER A 117 -1.15 -13.13 1.96
CA SER A 117 -0.09 -12.29 2.51
C SER A 117 -0.38 -10.83 2.23
N GLU A 118 0.18 -9.94 3.05
CA GLU A 118 -0.13 -8.51 3.04
C GLU A 118 1.09 -7.69 3.44
N VAL A 119 1.25 -6.53 2.83
CA VAL A 119 2.20 -5.50 3.27
C VAL A 119 1.49 -4.15 3.32
N VAL A 120 1.61 -3.47 4.46
CA VAL A 120 1.00 -2.14 4.67
C VAL A 120 2.07 -1.15 5.08
N VAL A 121 2.20 -0.07 4.31
CA VAL A 121 3.22 0.97 4.52
C VAL A 121 2.56 2.30 4.86
N PRO A 122 2.89 2.93 6.00
CA PRO A 122 2.35 4.24 6.33
C PRO A 122 2.96 5.33 5.44
N VAL A 123 2.11 6.22 4.94
CA VAL A 123 2.50 7.44 4.22
C VAL A 123 2.40 8.61 5.20
N THR A 124 3.54 9.12 5.62
CA THR A 124 3.63 10.20 6.60
C THR A 124 4.35 11.41 6.02
N THR A 125 3.93 12.58 6.45
CA THR A 125 4.65 13.83 6.18
C THR A 125 6.01 13.86 6.92
N PRO A 126 6.96 14.72 6.54
CA PRO A 126 8.24 14.83 7.24
C PRO A 126 8.14 15.18 8.73
N ASP A 127 7.04 15.81 9.16
CA ASP A 127 6.76 16.11 10.56
C ASP A 127 5.97 15.02 11.29
N GLY A 128 5.72 13.88 10.61
CA GLY A 128 5.14 12.67 11.22
C GLY A 128 3.61 12.57 11.16
N GLN A 129 2.92 13.48 10.48
CA GLN A 129 1.48 13.37 10.28
C GLN A 129 1.17 12.21 9.34
N LEU A 130 0.24 11.33 9.71
CA LEU A 130 -0.24 10.26 8.82
C LEU A 130 -1.18 10.84 7.77
N LEU A 131 -0.87 10.62 6.49
CA LEU A 131 -1.74 10.95 5.36
C LEU A 131 -2.64 9.76 4.99
N ALA A 132 -2.03 8.59 4.88
CA ALA A 132 -2.69 7.36 4.48
C ALA A 132 -1.82 6.16 4.88
N VAL A 133 -2.34 4.97 4.66
CA VAL A 133 -1.54 3.76 4.50
C VAL A 133 -1.68 3.25 3.07
N LEU A 134 -0.57 2.78 2.49
CA LEU A 134 -0.55 2.02 1.24
C LEU A 134 -0.64 0.55 1.60
N ASP A 135 -1.70 -0.09 1.17
CA ASP A 135 -2.04 -1.47 1.46
C ASP A 135 -1.95 -2.32 0.19
N ILE A 136 -1.27 -3.45 0.27
CA ILE A 136 -1.08 -4.38 -0.84
C ILE A 136 -1.29 -5.80 -0.36
N ASP A 137 -2.28 -6.47 -0.95
CA ASP A 137 -2.63 -7.86 -0.68
C ASP A 137 -2.19 -8.78 -1.82
N SER A 138 -1.82 -10.00 -1.46
CA SER A 138 -1.61 -11.10 -2.39
C SER A 138 -2.41 -12.34 -2.01
N ASP A 139 -2.97 -13.02 -2.99
CA ASP A 139 -3.58 -14.34 -2.86
C ASP A 139 -2.52 -15.45 -2.77
N THR A 140 -1.24 -15.08 -2.85
CA THR A 140 -0.09 -15.97 -2.69
C THR A 140 0.47 -15.85 -1.28
N LEU A 141 0.74 -16.98 -0.63
CA LEU A 141 1.40 -17.03 0.67
C LEU A 141 2.84 -16.52 0.53
N ASP A 142 3.31 -15.72 1.50
CA ASP A 142 4.70 -15.22 1.55
C ASP A 142 5.15 -14.56 0.22
N ALA A 143 4.23 -13.78 -0.40
CA ALA A 143 4.47 -13.18 -1.71
C ALA A 143 5.49 -12.04 -1.67
N PHE A 144 5.56 -11.33 -0.54
CA PHE A 144 6.40 -10.15 -0.38
C PHE A 144 7.76 -10.50 0.26
N THR A 145 8.74 -9.65 0.04
CA THR A 145 10.09 -9.78 0.56
C THR A 145 10.55 -8.46 1.16
N GLU A 146 11.71 -8.46 1.79
CA GLU A 146 12.36 -7.24 2.27
C GLU A 146 12.57 -6.21 1.16
N THR A 147 12.79 -6.66 -0.10
CA THR A 147 12.88 -5.75 -1.25
C THR A 147 11.59 -4.98 -1.47
N ASP A 148 10.42 -5.65 -1.41
CA ASP A 148 9.13 -4.98 -1.54
C ASP A 148 8.93 -3.94 -0.44
N THR A 149 9.19 -4.33 0.80
CA THR A 149 9.07 -3.45 1.96
C THR A 149 9.92 -2.20 1.80
N GLN A 150 11.20 -2.34 1.51
CA GLN A 150 12.13 -1.22 1.34
C GLN A 150 11.73 -0.29 0.19
N MET A 151 11.33 -0.84 -0.94
CA MET A 151 10.95 -0.03 -2.11
C MET A 151 9.63 0.71 -1.86
N LEU A 152 8.65 0.04 -1.26
CA LEU A 152 7.37 0.68 -0.92
C LEU A 152 7.52 1.76 0.15
N GLU A 153 8.40 1.59 1.12
CA GLU A 153 8.76 2.62 2.10
C GLU A 153 9.40 3.85 1.45
N GLN A 154 10.27 3.66 0.46
CA GLN A 154 10.84 4.77 -0.32
C GLN A 154 9.75 5.53 -1.08
N LEU A 155 8.81 4.82 -1.71
CA LEU A 155 7.68 5.44 -2.40
C LEU A 155 6.79 6.22 -1.43
N ALA A 156 6.45 5.62 -0.29
CA ALA A 156 5.65 6.26 0.75
C ALA A 156 6.31 7.54 1.28
N THR A 157 7.62 7.53 1.46
CA THR A 157 8.39 8.71 1.87
C THR A 157 8.29 9.82 0.84
N ARG A 158 8.51 9.53 -0.45
CA ARG A 158 8.38 10.52 -1.55
C ARG A 158 6.97 11.13 -1.60
N LEU A 159 5.93 10.29 -1.48
CA LEU A 159 4.55 10.77 -1.46
C LEU A 159 4.26 11.66 -0.24
N GLY A 160 4.74 11.27 0.93
CA GLY A 160 4.61 12.07 2.15
C GLY A 160 5.28 13.44 2.05
N GLU A 161 6.45 13.53 1.41
CA GLU A 161 7.15 14.78 1.14
C GLU A 161 6.42 15.66 0.13
N GLN A 162 5.99 15.07 -1.01
CA GLN A 162 5.31 15.80 -2.08
C GLN A 162 3.97 16.37 -1.65
N PHE A 163 3.20 15.63 -0.85
CA PHE A 163 1.84 15.98 -0.46
C PHE A 163 1.69 16.46 0.99
N ALA A 164 2.80 16.84 1.64
CA ALA A 164 2.81 17.34 3.03
C ALA A 164 1.90 18.53 3.28
N SER A 165 1.68 19.39 2.28
CA SER A 165 0.88 20.62 2.38
C SER A 165 -0.57 20.44 1.89
N THR A 166 -0.96 19.23 1.49
CA THR A 166 -2.29 18.99 0.92
C THR A 166 -3.34 18.86 2.03
N GLU A 167 -4.39 19.67 1.96
CA GLU A 167 -5.56 19.49 2.84
C GLU A 167 -6.22 18.13 2.54
N GLN A 168 -6.25 17.29 3.55
CA GLN A 168 -6.90 15.97 3.47
C GLN A 168 -8.41 16.13 3.62
N ARG A 169 -9.10 16.40 2.52
CA ARG A 169 -10.57 16.43 2.50
C ARG A 169 -11.12 15.26 1.71
#